data_eb1a51f2911bb4ce6791355eeee44040
#
_entry.id   eb1a51f2911bb4ce6791355eeee44040
#
_cell.length_a   1.000
_cell.length_b   1.000
_cell.length_c   1.000
_cell.angle_alpha   90.00
_cell.angle_beta   90.00
_cell.angle_gamma   90.00
#
_symmetry.space_group_name_H-M   'P 1'
#
loop_
_entity.id
_entity.type
_entity.pdbx_description
1 polymer ?
#
loop_
_entity_poly.entity_id
_entity_poly.type
_entity_poly.pdbx_seq_one_letter_code
_entity_poly.pdbx_strand_id
1 'polypeptide(L)'
;SIILLFFYHPLYQNYTSLMNTSFSFFYYIWCVLLTLSLCLTFFKVTSLKNFIIFLSLFFFIGLILPYHKNYPIFSTLHVFIPLSCIIIALLFLAYLIKNKQKSEPILAHKIYLWFSYGLSIIAMFIIFFSQINGLIEISVLLFINFILYVLQRSWDIHIAYLVLSLMNRTLNFLK
;
A
#
# COMPACT_ATOMS: atom_id res chain seq x y z
N SER A 1 0.80 3.52 13.07
CA SER A 1 2.19 4.01 12.83
C SER A 1 2.58 5.17 13.75
N ILE A 2 1.68 6.13 14.05
CA ILE A 2 1.99 7.32 14.89
C ILE A 2 2.46 6.90 16.29
N ILE A 3 1.83 5.92 16.92
CA ILE A 3 2.21 5.43 18.27
C ILE A 3 3.66 4.93 18.28
N LEU A 4 4.11 4.29 17.22
CA LEU A 4 5.48 3.77 17.13
C LEU A 4 6.54 4.88 17.05
N LEU A 5 6.17 6.10 16.62
CA LEU A 5 7.09 7.23 16.56
C LEU A 5 7.59 7.67 17.95
N PHE A 6 6.87 7.31 19.02
CA PHE A 6 7.32 7.58 20.38
C PHE A 6 8.43 6.63 20.86
N PHE A 7 8.65 5.50 20.19
CA PHE A 7 9.57 4.45 20.62
C PHE A 7 10.84 4.36 19.75
N TYR A 8 10.94 5.12 18.66
CA TYR A 8 12.12 5.11 17.81
C TYR A 8 12.29 6.41 17.00
N HIS A 9 13.50 6.63 16.51
CA HIS A 9 13.85 7.81 15.70
C HIS A 9 13.67 7.53 14.20
N PRO A 10 12.60 8.03 13.54
CA PRO A 10 12.25 7.64 12.17
C PRO A 10 13.27 8.06 11.11
N LEU A 11 14.11 9.06 11.39
CA LEU A 11 15.15 9.52 10.46
C LEU A 11 16.40 8.63 10.45
N TYR A 12 16.70 7.95 11.56
CA TYR A 12 17.94 7.19 11.73
C TYR A 12 17.71 5.67 11.84
N GLN A 13 16.49 5.27 12.13
CA GLN A 13 16.13 3.88 12.35
C GLN A 13 14.98 3.49 11.40
N ASN A 14 14.91 2.21 11.04
CA ASN A 14 13.77 1.62 10.38
C ASN A 14 12.86 0.91 11.41
N TYR A 15 11.63 0.59 11.05
CA TYR A 15 10.71 -0.12 11.96
C TYR A 15 11.22 -1.48 12.41
N THR A 16 12.03 -2.13 11.59
CA THR A 16 12.69 -3.40 11.91
C THR A 16 13.57 -3.34 13.16
N SER A 17 14.15 -2.16 13.47
CA SER A 17 14.96 -2.00 14.67
C SER A 17 14.18 -2.25 15.95
N LEU A 18 12.85 -2.02 15.96
CA LEU A 18 11.96 -2.30 17.09
C LEU A 18 11.85 -3.80 17.41
N MET A 19 12.05 -4.68 16.41
CA MET A 19 11.98 -6.13 16.59
C MET A 19 12.98 -6.63 17.65
N ASN A 20 14.13 -5.95 17.77
CA ASN A 20 15.22 -6.33 18.68
C ASN A 20 15.20 -5.55 20.00
N THR A 21 14.09 -4.91 20.33
CA THR A 21 13.91 -4.15 21.57
C THR A 21 12.85 -4.79 22.46
N SER A 22 12.71 -4.29 23.70
CA SER A 22 11.60 -4.65 24.61
C SER A 22 10.22 -4.28 24.03
N PHE A 23 10.17 -3.48 22.96
CA PHE A 23 8.94 -3.06 22.27
C PHE A 23 8.58 -3.95 21.07
N SER A 24 9.23 -5.09 20.88
CA SER A 24 8.98 -6.04 19.78
C SER A 24 7.52 -6.45 19.65
N PHE A 25 6.79 -6.57 20.75
CA PHE A 25 5.35 -6.86 20.75
C PHE A 25 4.55 -5.84 19.93
N PHE A 26 4.83 -4.54 20.10
CA PHE A 26 4.18 -3.48 19.31
C PHE A 26 4.54 -3.54 17.83
N TYR A 27 5.77 -3.95 17.50
CA TYR A 27 6.18 -4.18 16.13
C TYR A 27 5.34 -5.28 15.46
N TYR A 28 5.15 -6.43 16.12
CA TYR A 28 4.35 -7.52 15.55
C TYR A 28 2.87 -7.15 15.38
N ILE A 29 2.28 -6.47 16.37
CA ILE A 29 0.90 -5.94 16.23
C ILE A 29 0.82 -5.02 15.01
N TRP A 30 1.79 -4.12 14.86
CA TRP A 30 1.83 -3.21 13.71
C TRP A 30 1.93 -3.98 12.39
N CYS A 31 2.76 -5.02 12.27
CA CYS A 31 2.87 -5.86 11.08
C CYS A 31 1.52 -6.49 10.71
N VAL A 32 0.78 -7.03 11.68
CA VAL A 32 -0.56 -7.61 11.47
C VAL A 32 -1.53 -6.55 10.97
N LEU A 33 -1.64 -5.43 11.69
CA LEU A 33 -2.57 -4.34 11.34
C LEU A 33 -2.26 -3.74 9.97
N LEU A 34 -0.98 -3.54 9.64
CA LEU A 34 -0.54 -3.04 8.36
C LEU A 34 -0.93 -3.99 7.22
N THR A 35 -0.60 -5.28 7.37
CA THR A 35 -0.91 -6.28 6.35
C THR A 35 -2.41 -6.42 6.11
N LEU A 36 -3.20 -6.45 7.19
CA LEU A 36 -4.66 -6.50 7.09
C LEU A 36 -5.22 -5.24 6.43
N SER A 37 -4.73 -4.05 6.81
CA SER A 37 -5.17 -2.79 6.21
C SER A 37 -4.92 -2.76 4.70
N LEU A 38 -3.72 -3.11 4.25
CA LEU A 38 -3.39 -3.17 2.83
C LEU A 38 -4.23 -4.20 2.10
N CYS A 39 -4.37 -5.42 2.64
CA CYS A 39 -5.18 -6.49 2.05
C CYS A 39 -6.64 -6.04 1.86
N LEU A 40 -7.27 -5.51 2.91
CA LEU A 40 -8.66 -5.07 2.87
C LEU A 40 -8.87 -3.89 1.90
N THR A 41 -7.91 -2.97 1.83
CA THR A 41 -8.00 -1.83 0.92
C THR A 41 -7.87 -2.26 -0.54
N PHE A 42 -6.94 -3.17 -0.84
CA PHE A 42 -6.83 -3.77 -2.18
C PHE A 42 -8.08 -4.56 -2.58
N PHE A 43 -8.71 -5.29 -1.64
CA PHE A 43 -9.94 -6.04 -1.92
C PHE A 43 -11.10 -5.19 -2.42
N LYS A 44 -11.13 -3.90 -2.03
CA LYS A 44 -12.17 -2.96 -2.46
C LYS A 44 -11.97 -2.48 -3.91
N VAL A 45 -10.74 -2.52 -4.41
CA VAL A 45 -10.39 -1.96 -5.73
C VAL A 45 -10.09 -3.00 -6.81
N THR A 46 -10.09 -4.29 -6.46
CA THR A 46 -9.80 -5.36 -7.42
C THR A 46 -10.63 -6.63 -7.17
N SER A 47 -10.90 -7.37 -8.24
CA SER A 47 -11.48 -8.71 -8.19
C SER A 47 -10.45 -9.83 -7.97
N LEU A 48 -9.15 -9.54 -8.09
CA LEU A 48 -8.04 -10.52 -7.97
C LEU A 48 -7.72 -10.84 -6.51
N LYS A 49 -8.74 -11.26 -5.74
CA LYS A 49 -8.64 -11.47 -4.29
C LYS A 49 -7.58 -12.48 -3.89
N ASN A 50 -7.49 -13.62 -4.60
CA ASN A 50 -6.51 -14.66 -4.30
C ASN A 50 -5.06 -14.16 -4.46
N PHE A 51 -4.80 -13.34 -5.49
CA PHE A 51 -3.50 -12.70 -5.68
C PHE A 51 -3.17 -11.77 -4.51
N ILE A 52 -4.12 -10.96 -4.07
CA ILE A 52 -3.93 -10.04 -2.93
C ILE A 52 -3.69 -10.79 -1.62
N ILE A 53 -4.43 -11.90 -1.37
CA ILE A 53 -4.19 -12.75 -0.19
C ILE A 53 -2.77 -13.29 -0.23
N PHE A 54 -2.34 -13.87 -1.36
CA PHE A 54 -1.00 -14.42 -1.51
C PHE A 54 0.09 -13.36 -1.28
N LEU A 55 -0.05 -12.18 -1.93
CA LEU A 55 0.89 -11.07 -1.79
C LEU A 55 0.96 -10.58 -0.34
N SER A 56 -0.19 -10.46 0.35
CA SER A 56 -0.28 -10.03 1.74
C SER A 56 0.34 -11.03 2.70
N LEU A 57 0.10 -12.33 2.50
CA LEU A 57 0.73 -13.38 3.31
C LEU A 57 2.25 -13.40 3.13
N PHE A 58 2.72 -13.26 1.89
CA PHE A 58 4.15 -13.24 1.59
C PHE A 58 4.82 -11.99 2.19
N PHE A 59 4.16 -10.84 2.11
CA PHE A 59 4.60 -9.61 2.76
C PHE A 59 4.69 -9.77 4.28
N PHE A 60 3.65 -10.34 4.91
CA PHE A 60 3.62 -10.61 6.35
C PHE A 60 4.74 -11.55 6.79
N ILE A 61 4.95 -12.67 6.06
CA ILE A 61 6.06 -13.60 6.34
C ILE A 61 7.40 -12.84 6.31
N GLY A 62 7.63 -12.00 5.31
CA GLY A 62 8.85 -11.19 5.22
C GLY A 62 9.04 -10.29 6.44
N LEU A 63 7.97 -9.64 6.92
CA LEU A 63 8.04 -8.73 8.06
C LEU A 63 8.33 -9.42 9.40
N ILE A 64 7.88 -10.68 9.59
CA ILE A 64 8.09 -11.41 10.85
C ILE A 64 9.39 -12.21 10.89
N LEU A 65 10.11 -12.34 9.78
CA LEU A 65 11.41 -13.00 9.78
C LEU A 65 12.40 -12.27 10.68
N PRO A 66 13.24 -12.99 11.45
CA PRO A 66 14.19 -12.38 12.36
C PRO A 66 15.26 -11.56 11.62
N TYR A 67 15.46 -10.31 12.08
CA TYR A 67 16.50 -9.42 11.59
C TYR A 67 17.61 -9.31 12.63
N HIS A 68 18.60 -10.20 12.54
CA HIS A 68 19.70 -10.25 13.48
C HIS A 68 21.00 -10.72 12.82
N LYS A 69 22.15 -10.19 13.28
CA LYS A 69 23.49 -10.51 12.72
C LYS A 69 23.81 -12.01 12.75
N ASN A 70 23.29 -12.74 13.74
CA ASN A 70 23.51 -14.18 13.88
C ASN A 70 22.75 -15.02 12.83
N TYR A 71 21.79 -14.42 12.11
CA TYR A 71 20.95 -15.09 11.12
C TYR A 71 20.98 -14.35 9.77
N PRO A 72 22.14 -14.33 9.06
CA PRO A 72 22.33 -13.50 7.87
C PRO A 72 21.33 -13.83 6.74
N ILE A 73 20.98 -15.10 6.56
CA ILE A 73 20.01 -15.52 5.54
C ILE A 73 18.62 -14.96 5.85
N PHE A 74 18.15 -15.10 7.10
CA PHE A 74 16.84 -14.57 7.50
C PHE A 74 16.81 -13.05 7.45
N SER A 75 17.90 -12.37 7.83
CA SER A 75 18.02 -10.91 7.73
C SER A 75 17.94 -10.44 6.28
N THR A 76 18.58 -11.15 5.35
CA THR A 76 18.47 -10.84 3.92
C THR A 76 17.05 -11.05 3.39
N LEU A 77 16.41 -12.17 3.74
CA LEU A 77 15.03 -12.46 3.34
C LEU A 77 14.03 -11.47 3.96
N HIS A 78 14.25 -11.04 5.21
CA HIS A 78 13.45 -10.03 5.89
C HIS A 78 13.41 -8.70 5.14
N VAL A 79 14.49 -8.31 4.49
CA VAL A 79 14.54 -7.08 3.67
C VAL A 79 14.00 -7.34 2.27
N PHE A 80 14.43 -8.42 1.64
CA PHE A 80 14.17 -8.69 0.23
C PHE A 80 12.70 -9.01 -0.06
N ILE A 81 12.06 -9.80 0.80
CA ILE A 81 10.65 -10.22 0.61
C ILE A 81 9.70 -9.01 0.69
N PRO A 82 9.68 -8.18 1.75
CA PRO A 82 8.80 -7.02 1.80
C PRO A 82 9.07 -6.01 0.69
N LEU A 83 10.33 -5.76 0.35
CA LEU A 83 10.69 -4.85 -0.73
C LEU A 83 10.14 -5.35 -2.08
N SER A 84 10.29 -6.64 -2.39
CA SER A 84 9.72 -7.24 -3.59
C SER A 84 8.19 -7.13 -3.61
N CYS A 85 7.53 -7.38 -2.48
CA CYS A 85 6.07 -7.22 -2.36
C CYS A 85 5.63 -5.77 -2.60
N ILE A 86 6.36 -4.79 -2.09
CA ILE A 86 6.08 -3.36 -2.32
C ILE A 86 6.22 -3.02 -3.81
N ILE A 87 7.29 -3.49 -4.48
CA ILE A 87 7.47 -3.28 -5.92
C ILE A 87 6.32 -3.91 -6.70
N ILE A 88 5.93 -5.14 -6.39
CA ILE A 88 4.79 -5.82 -7.02
C ILE A 88 3.49 -5.04 -6.77
N ALA A 89 3.27 -4.54 -5.55
CA ALA A 89 2.10 -3.72 -5.22
C ALA A 89 2.06 -2.41 -6.03
N LEU A 90 3.19 -1.73 -6.20
CA LEU A 90 3.29 -0.51 -7.02
C LEU A 90 3.03 -0.79 -8.51
N LEU A 91 3.58 -1.87 -9.06
CA LEU A 91 3.29 -2.31 -10.43
C LEU A 91 1.82 -2.67 -10.61
N PHE A 92 1.22 -3.32 -9.60
CA PHE A 92 -0.21 -3.63 -9.62
C PHE A 92 -1.08 -2.38 -9.53
N LEU A 93 -0.71 -1.37 -8.75
CA LEU A 93 -1.38 -0.07 -8.75
C LEU A 93 -1.31 0.60 -10.12
N ALA A 94 -0.16 0.61 -10.78
CA ALA A 94 -0.03 1.14 -12.14
C ALA A 94 -0.95 0.40 -13.13
N TYR A 95 -1.06 -0.92 -13.00
CA TYR A 95 -2.01 -1.73 -13.79
C TYR A 95 -3.47 -1.34 -13.53
N LEU A 96 -3.87 -1.15 -12.26
CA LEU A 96 -5.23 -0.73 -11.90
C LEU A 96 -5.55 0.66 -12.48
N ILE A 97 -4.62 1.61 -12.41
CA ILE A 97 -4.77 2.96 -12.99
C ILE A 97 -4.95 2.86 -14.52
N LYS A 98 -4.13 2.03 -15.19
CA LYS A 98 -4.24 1.80 -16.63
C LYS A 98 -5.59 1.18 -17.03
N ASN A 99 -6.09 0.22 -16.24
CA ASN A 99 -7.42 -0.35 -16.50
C ASN A 99 -8.53 0.68 -16.31
N LYS A 100 -8.40 1.57 -15.31
CA LYS A 100 -9.34 2.66 -15.06
C LYS A 100 -9.39 3.65 -16.23
N GLN A 101 -8.31 3.80 -16.98
CA GLN A 101 -8.25 4.68 -18.16
C GLN A 101 -9.27 4.31 -19.24
N LYS A 102 -9.70 3.04 -19.31
CA LYS A 102 -10.72 2.59 -20.29
C LYS A 102 -12.12 3.11 -19.97
N SER A 103 -12.46 3.27 -18.69
CA SER A 103 -13.78 3.71 -18.21
C SER A 103 -13.83 5.20 -17.88
N GLU A 104 -12.75 5.75 -17.34
CA GLU A 104 -12.67 7.12 -16.82
C GLU A 104 -11.32 7.76 -17.15
N PRO A 105 -11.07 8.15 -18.42
CA PRO A 105 -9.75 8.58 -18.89
C PRO A 105 -9.22 9.83 -18.18
N ILE A 106 -10.07 10.81 -17.89
CA ILE A 106 -9.68 12.06 -17.23
C ILE A 106 -9.24 11.81 -15.78
N LEU A 107 -10.00 10.99 -15.05
CA LEU A 107 -9.68 10.66 -13.68
C LEU A 107 -8.44 9.79 -13.60
N ALA A 108 -8.33 8.78 -14.45
CA ALA A 108 -7.16 7.91 -14.53
C ALA A 108 -5.88 8.70 -14.82
N HIS A 109 -5.95 9.71 -15.71
CA HIS A 109 -4.82 10.58 -15.98
C HIS A 109 -4.40 11.40 -14.75
N LYS A 110 -5.36 11.96 -13.98
CA LYS A 110 -5.05 12.66 -12.73
C LYS A 110 -4.40 11.75 -11.69
N ILE A 111 -4.94 10.53 -11.51
CA ILE A 111 -4.38 9.53 -10.59
C ILE A 111 -2.97 9.14 -11.04
N TYR A 112 -2.75 8.95 -12.34
CA TYR A 112 -1.43 8.65 -12.89
C TYR A 112 -0.40 9.75 -12.60
N LEU A 113 -0.79 11.03 -12.74
CA LEU A 113 0.06 12.15 -12.38
C LEU A 113 0.43 12.12 -10.89
N TRP A 114 -0.53 11.94 -9.99
CA TRP A 114 -0.26 11.83 -8.56
C TRP A 114 0.63 10.62 -8.23
N PHE A 115 0.39 9.49 -8.91
CA PHE A 115 1.22 8.29 -8.78
C PHE A 115 2.67 8.57 -9.21
N SER A 116 2.88 9.22 -10.33
CA SER A 116 4.22 9.57 -10.84
C SER A 116 4.93 10.57 -9.93
N TYR A 117 4.25 11.62 -9.48
CA TYR A 117 4.83 12.59 -8.54
C TYR A 117 5.18 11.95 -7.19
N GLY A 118 4.30 11.12 -6.65
CA GLY A 118 4.55 10.43 -5.39
C GLY A 118 5.77 9.49 -5.47
N LEU A 119 5.89 8.73 -6.55
CA LEU A 119 7.08 7.89 -6.79
C LEU A 119 8.35 8.74 -6.90
N SER A 120 8.29 9.88 -7.58
CA SER A 120 9.44 10.80 -7.72
C SER A 120 9.88 11.37 -6.37
N ILE A 121 8.94 11.75 -5.51
CA ILE A 121 9.23 12.22 -4.15
C ILE A 121 9.86 11.12 -3.30
N ILE A 122 9.34 9.89 -3.35
CA ILE A 122 9.90 8.75 -2.62
C ILE A 122 11.32 8.45 -3.11
N ALA A 123 11.54 8.44 -4.43
CA ALA A 123 12.85 8.23 -5.02
C ALA A 123 13.85 9.31 -4.56
N MET A 124 13.43 10.59 -4.54
CA MET A 124 14.23 11.69 -4.03
C MET A 124 14.60 11.51 -2.56
N PHE A 125 13.66 11.04 -1.71
CA PHE A 125 13.97 10.74 -0.31
C PHE A 125 15.00 9.60 -0.16
N ILE A 126 14.88 8.53 -0.96
CA ILE A 126 15.86 7.43 -0.96
C ILE A 126 17.25 7.94 -1.33
N ILE A 127 17.36 8.79 -2.36
CA ILE A 127 18.62 9.37 -2.79
C ILE A 127 19.18 10.30 -1.70
N PHE A 128 18.34 11.17 -1.11
CA PHE A 128 18.76 12.14 -0.11
C PHE A 128 19.28 11.48 1.18
N PHE A 129 18.56 10.46 1.67
CA PHE A 129 18.96 9.77 2.90
C PHE A 129 19.98 8.66 2.68
N SER A 130 20.24 8.25 1.43
CA SER A 130 21.16 7.16 1.05
C SER A 130 20.87 5.81 1.72
N GLN A 131 19.72 5.69 2.38
CA GLN A 131 19.29 4.48 3.09
C GLN A 131 17.75 4.47 3.24
N ILE A 132 17.17 3.28 3.34
CA ILE A 132 15.76 3.13 3.68
C ILE A 132 15.62 3.26 5.20
N ASN A 133 14.94 4.31 5.64
CA ASN A 133 14.66 4.58 7.05
C ASN A 133 13.14 4.58 7.30
N GLY A 134 12.74 4.72 8.57
CA GLY A 134 11.33 4.70 8.95
C GLY A 134 10.48 5.79 8.29
N LEU A 135 11.06 6.94 7.95
CA LEU A 135 10.35 8.00 7.21
C LEU A 135 9.97 7.54 5.81
N ILE A 136 10.90 6.90 5.10
CA ILE A 136 10.66 6.35 3.75
C ILE A 136 9.63 5.23 3.83
N GLU A 137 9.75 4.31 4.80
CA GLU A 137 8.79 3.22 5.02
C GLU A 137 7.36 3.75 5.21
N ILE A 138 7.18 4.75 6.09
CA ILE A 138 5.87 5.40 6.31
C ILE A 138 5.39 6.09 5.04
N SER A 139 6.25 6.83 4.35
CA SER A 139 5.89 7.58 3.14
C SER A 139 5.37 6.66 2.04
N VAL A 140 6.05 5.52 1.81
CA VAL A 140 5.61 4.50 0.82
C VAL A 140 4.25 3.93 1.20
N LEU A 141 4.05 3.57 2.46
CA LEU A 141 2.79 3.00 2.93
C LEU A 141 1.63 3.99 2.85
N LEU A 142 1.83 5.24 3.26
CA LEU A 142 0.85 6.30 3.14
C LEU A 142 0.51 6.58 1.67
N PHE A 143 1.51 6.58 0.80
CA PHE A 143 1.34 6.79 -0.62
C PHE A 143 0.50 5.67 -1.27
N ILE A 144 0.81 4.39 -1.00
CA ILE A 144 0.01 3.26 -1.50
C ILE A 144 -1.44 3.38 -1.03
N ASN A 145 -1.66 3.64 0.26
CA ASN A 145 -3.01 3.80 0.82
C ASN A 145 -3.75 4.99 0.22
N PHE A 146 -3.07 6.11 -0.03
CA PHE A 146 -3.67 7.28 -0.68
C PHE A 146 -4.16 6.96 -2.10
N ILE A 147 -3.32 6.33 -2.93
CA ILE A 147 -3.70 5.94 -4.30
C ILE A 147 -4.86 4.95 -4.29
N LEU A 148 -4.82 3.93 -3.40
CA LEU A 148 -5.92 2.98 -3.23
C LEU A 148 -7.23 3.66 -2.82
N TYR A 149 -7.16 4.62 -1.87
CA TYR A 149 -8.33 5.39 -1.45
C TYR A 149 -8.95 6.19 -2.60
N VAL A 150 -8.13 6.85 -3.42
CA VAL A 150 -8.61 7.61 -4.58
C VAL A 150 -9.23 6.68 -5.62
N LEU A 151 -8.62 5.53 -5.89
CA LEU A 151 -9.16 4.51 -6.77
C LEU A 151 -10.51 3.98 -6.26
N GLN A 152 -10.63 3.69 -4.96
CA GLN A 152 -11.88 3.23 -4.35
C GLN A 152 -12.99 4.28 -4.49
N ARG A 153 -12.74 5.53 -4.11
CA ARG A 153 -13.74 6.60 -4.19
C ARG A 153 -14.30 6.80 -5.60
N SER A 154 -13.48 6.60 -6.62
CA SER A 154 -13.93 6.64 -8.01
C SER A 154 -14.91 5.51 -8.36
N TRP A 155 -14.75 4.33 -7.76
CA TRP A 155 -15.70 3.21 -7.92
C TRP A 155 -17.05 3.52 -7.27
N ASP A 156 -17.06 4.08 -6.08
CA ASP A 156 -18.29 4.41 -5.34
C ASP A 156 -19.13 5.45 -6.12
N ILE A 157 -18.47 6.47 -6.69
CA ILE A 157 -19.12 7.48 -7.54
C ILE A 157 -19.70 6.83 -8.80
N HIS A 158 -18.98 5.94 -9.44
CA HIS A 158 -19.43 5.28 -10.68
C HIS A 158 -20.66 4.39 -10.42
N ILE A 159 -20.67 3.63 -9.34
CA ILE A 159 -21.83 2.82 -8.91
C ILE A 159 -23.04 3.71 -8.64
N ALA A 160 -22.86 4.84 -7.92
CA ALA A 160 -23.93 5.79 -7.66
C ALA A 160 -24.53 6.36 -8.94
N TYR A 161 -23.71 6.74 -9.93
CA TYR A 161 -24.19 7.18 -11.25
C TYR A 161 -24.92 6.08 -12.02
N LEU A 162 -24.44 4.85 -11.96
CA LEU A 162 -25.09 3.70 -12.64
C LEU A 162 -26.46 3.42 -12.05
N VAL A 163 -26.59 3.43 -10.73
CA VAL A 163 -27.86 3.26 -10.00
C VAL A 163 -28.83 4.37 -10.36
N LEU A 164 -28.40 5.63 -10.32
CA LEU A 164 -29.23 6.79 -10.72
C LEU A 164 -29.69 6.72 -12.18
N SER A 165 -28.82 6.29 -13.09
CA SER A 165 -29.17 6.14 -14.50
C SER A 165 -30.19 5.03 -14.74
N LEU A 166 -30.07 3.90 -14.00
CA LEU A 166 -31.02 2.81 -14.04
C LEU A 166 -32.38 3.23 -13.46
N MET A 167 -32.40 3.95 -12.33
CA MET A 167 -33.63 4.49 -11.75
C MET A 167 -34.35 5.45 -12.72
N ASN A 168 -33.61 6.35 -13.39
CA ASN A 168 -34.20 7.26 -14.38
C ASN A 168 -34.78 6.51 -15.59
N ARG A 169 -34.13 5.43 -16.06
CA ARG A 169 -34.67 4.60 -17.15
C ARG A 169 -35.96 3.90 -16.73
N THR A 170 -36.03 3.34 -15.51
CA THR A 170 -37.24 2.68 -15.01
C THR A 170 -38.40 3.66 -14.82
N LEU A 171 -38.14 4.87 -14.32
CA LEU A 171 -39.14 5.91 -14.19
C LEU A 171 -39.67 6.43 -15.54
N ASN A 172 -38.82 6.49 -16.57
CA ASN A 172 -39.26 6.87 -17.92
C ASN A 172 -40.02 5.76 -18.66
N PHE A 173 -39.87 4.49 -18.23
CA PHE A 173 -40.62 3.35 -18.78
C PHE A 173 -42.03 3.24 -18.16
N LEU A 174 -42.23 3.81 -16.96
CA LEU A 174 -43.53 3.82 -16.24
C LEU A 174 -44.40 5.04 -16.57
N LYS A 175 -43.92 5.97 -17.38
CA LYS A 175 -44.68 7.10 -17.95
C LYS A 175 -45.17 6.78 -19.37
#